data_517e6a5a0205f0789c43b7497c8e8d63
#
_entry.id   517e6a5a0205f0789c43b7497c8e8d63
#
_cell.length_a   1.000
_cell.length_b   1.000
_cell.length_c   1.000
_cell.angle_alpha   90.00
_cell.angle_beta   90.00
_cell.angle_gamma   90.00
#
_symmetry.space_group_name_H-M   'P 1'
#
loop_
_entity.id
_entity.type
_entity.pdbx_description
1 polymer ?
#
loop_
_entity_poly.entity_id
_entity_poly.type
_entity_poly.pdbx_seq_one_letter_code
_entity_poly.pdbx_strand_id
1 'polypeptide(L)'
;QQKDPEPGDIAGYDEGEEYLSIWVHSIEDTEEGQAYKESVESFNETYDGQYFADIEFVPRNDSGGGYSDKVNASVMAGGLPDVLTVDGPNISAYAANGIIQPLAELTEEEESEYLPSIIEQGTVNDQLYALGVMESSVGFYYNKDIIEEAGIEIPDADDPWTWSEFLDILEELKPLMDEKNGYPLDMTFPVGETSIYYFAPFVWSGGGELVSDDGLTVDGYFNSDQTAAAMEFFRTVVEEEYMSEAPIDHLFESGRAAFKFDGAWEVNTVYTSYPDINLGVAPYGVGDDWDGRTY
;
A
#
# COMPACT_ATOMS: atom_id res chain seq x y z
N GLN A 1 26.80 -9.57 14.49
CA GLN A 1 25.86 -10.67 14.29
C GLN A 1 25.16 -10.92 15.61
N GLN A 2 23.86 -10.90 15.62
CA GLN A 2 23.07 -11.39 16.74
C GLN A 2 23.41 -12.88 16.87
N LYS A 3 23.67 -13.34 18.10
CA LYS A 3 23.96 -14.78 18.31
C LYS A 3 22.64 -15.51 18.18
N ASP A 4 22.60 -16.56 17.36
CA ASP A 4 21.44 -17.45 17.27
C ASP A 4 21.11 -18.01 18.66
N PRO A 5 19.83 -18.26 18.96
CA PRO A 5 19.43 -18.90 20.20
C PRO A 5 20.05 -20.29 20.30
N GLU A 6 20.21 -20.79 21.53
CA GLU A 6 20.65 -22.17 21.72
C GLU A 6 19.43 -23.10 21.53
N PRO A 7 19.60 -24.33 21.02
CA PRO A 7 18.54 -25.32 20.98
C PRO A 7 17.87 -25.48 22.31
N GLY A 8 16.53 -25.42 22.34
CA GLY A 8 15.71 -25.46 23.55
C GLY A 8 15.42 -24.11 24.21
N ASP A 9 16.05 -23.00 23.76
CA ASP A 9 15.68 -21.65 24.20
C ASP A 9 14.35 -21.21 23.58
N ILE A 10 14.04 -21.73 22.40
CA ILE A 10 12.78 -21.50 21.66
C ILE A 10 12.04 -22.83 21.54
N ALA A 11 10.73 -22.81 21.77
CA ALA A 11 9.91 -24.00 21.69
C ALA A 11 9.88 -24.57 20.26
N GLY A 12 10.29 -25.82 20.10
CA GLY A 12 10.33 -26.50 18.81
C GLY A 12 11.66 -26.39 18.07
N TYR A 13 12.64 -25.65 18.59
CA TYR A 13 13.98 -25.60 18.02
C TYR A 13 14.88 -26.65 18.64
N ASP A 14 15.32 -27.61 17.85
CA ASP A 14 16.08 -28.78 18.29
C ASP A 14 17.57 -28.76 17.88
N GLU A 15 18.39 -29.57 18.55
CA GLU A 15 19.80 -29.67 18.23
C GLU A 15 20.04 -30.29 16.83
N GLY A 16 20.75 -29.58 15.99
CA GLY A 16 21.11 -29.99 14.63
C GLY A 16 20.33 -29.30 13.53
N GLU A 17 19.36 -28.50 13.87
CA GLU A 17 18.66 -27.65 12.92
C GLU A 17 19.42 -26.33 12.67
N GLU A 18 19.30 -25.81 11.45
CA GLU A 18 19.75 -24.46 11.13
C GLU A 18 18.65 -23.45 11.46
N TYR A 19 18.97 -22.48 12.34
CA TYR A 19 18.03 -21.45 12.78
C TYR A 19 17.89 -20.35 11.74
N LEU A 20 16.64 -19.98 11.42
CA LEU A 20 16.29 -18.89 10.50
C LEU A 20 15.41 -17.88 11.20
N SER A 21 15.86 -16.66 11.30
CA SER A 21 15.10 -15.54 11.85
C SER A 21 14.31 -14.81 10.75
N ILE A 22 13.02 -14.58 11.02
CA ILE A 22 12.10 -13.90 10.08
C ILE A 22 11.48 -12.70 10.77
N TRP A 23 11.52 -11.53 10.12
CA TRP A 23 10.78 -10.33 10.57
C TRP A 23 9.68 -10.00 9.61
N VAL A 24 8.47 -9.79 10.13
CA VAL A 24 7.31 -9.35 9.34
C VAL A 24 6.70 -8.07 9.91
N HIS A 25 6.29 -7.17 9.02
CA HIS A 25 5.67 -5.90 9.37
C HIS A 25 4.16 -6.05 9.61
N SER A 26 3.77 -6.99 10.43
CA SER A 26 2.36 -7.28 10.74
C SER A 26 2.14 -7.40 12.24
N ILE A 27 0.90 -7.58 12.64
CA ILE A 27 0.47 -7.87 14.01
C ILE A 27 0.00 -9.32 14.04
N GLU A 28 0.48 -10.11 14.99
CA GLU A 28 0.21 -11.56 15.07
C GLU A 28 -1.29 -11.90 15.06
N ASP A 29 -2.12 -11.10 15.76
CA ASP A 29 -3.56 -11.35 15.93
C ASP A 29 -4.42 -10.90 14.72
N THR A 30 -3.81 -10.41 13.64
CA THR A 30 -4.52 -10.07 12.40
C THR A 30 -4.61 -11.28 11.47
N GLU A 31 -5.53 -11.24 10.49
CA GLU A 31 -5.66 -12.29 9.46
C GLU A 31 -4.34 -12.45 8.68
N GLU A 32 -3.69 -11.34 8.33
CA GLU A 32 -2.38 -11.32 7.69
C GLU A 32 -1.31 -11.97 8.58
N GLY A 33 -1.26 -11.58 9.86
CA GLY A 33 -0.31 -12.14 10.83
C GLY A 33 -0.49 -13.64 11.01
N GLN A 34 -1.72 -14.12 11.07
CA GLN A 34 -2.00 -15.56 11.15
C GLN A 34 -1.56 -16.30 9.88
N ALA A 35 -1.72 -15.72 8.69
CA ALA A 35 -1.25 -16.32 7.44
C ALA A 35 0.29 -16.45 7.41
N TYR A 36 1.03 -15.46 7.89
CA TYR A 36 2.49 -15.58 8.06
C TYR A 36 2.86 -16.68 9.06
N LYS A 37 2.16 -16.74 10.18
CA LYS A 37 2.40 -17.76 11.20
C LYS A 37 2.17 -19.16 10.65
N GLU A 38 1.03 -19.42 10.02
CA GLU A 38 0.70 -20.70 9.39
C GLU A 38 1.73 -21.10 8.32
N SER A 39 2.24 -20.13 7.55
CA SER A 39 3.27 -20.37 6.56
C SER A 39 4.59 -20.83 7.19
N VAL A 40 5.01 -20.19 8.29
CA VAL A 40 6.22 -20.57 9.03
C VAL A 40 6.04 -21.91 9.73
N GLU A 41 4.88 -22.18 10.32
CA GLU A 41 4.57 -23.50 10.91
C GLU A 41 4.63 -24.60 9.85
N SER A 42 4.06 -24.40 8.67
CA SER A 42 4.14 -25.34 7.53
C SER A 42 5.56 -25.54 7.04
N PHE A 43 6.39 -24.49 7.02
CA PHE A 43 7.81 -24.59 6.70
C PHE A 43 8.53 -25.48 7.72
N ASN A 44 8.35 -25.23 9.02
CA ASN A 44 8.98 -26.00 10.08
C ASN A 44 8.56 -27.49 10.06
N GLU A 45 7.28 -27.77 9.77
CA GLU A 45 6.82 -29.16 9.57
C GLU A 45 7.47 -29.83 8.36
N THR A 46 7.63 -29.08 7.26
CA THR A 46 8.19 -29.63 6.00
C THR A 46 9.67 -29.93 6.11
N TYR A 47 10.41 -29.09 6.83
CA TYR A 47 11.87 -29.14 6.96
C TYR A 47 12.35 -29.57 8.36
N ASP A 48 11.48 -30.24 9.14
CA ASP A 48 11.77 -30.77 10.47
C ASP A 48 13.11 -31.50 10.52
N GLY A 49 13.93 -31.21 11.52
CA GLY A 49 15.27 -31.73 11.69
C GLY A 49 16.33 -31.17 10.73
N GLN A 50 16.01 -30.21 9.88
CA GLN A 50 16.96 -29.55 8.97
C GLN A 50 17.02 -28.04 9.24
N TYR A 51 15.86 -27.38 9.28
CA TYR A 51 15.72 -25.95 9.50
C TYR A 51 14.64 -25.67 10.51
N PHE A 52 14.84 -24.65 11.30
CA PHE A 52 13.81 -24.09 12.17
C PHE A 52 13.69 -22.59 11.92
N ALA A 53 12.53 -22.15 11.46
CA ALA A 53 12.22 -20.75 11.23
C ALA A 53 11.45 -20.18 12.44
N ASP A 54 11.91 -19.01 12.91
CA ASP A 54 11.28 -18.26 14.01
C ASP A 54 10.84 -16.88 13.49
N ILE A 55 9.59 -16.52 13.76
CA ILE A 55 8.96 -15.32 13.26
C ILE A 55 8.79 -14.26 14.35
N GLU A 56 9.27 -13.06 14.09
CA GLU A 56 9.03 -11.88 14.91
C GLU A 56 8.09 -10.91 14.20
N PHE A 57 6.96 -10.60 14.85
CA PHE A 57 6.01 -9.61 14.40
C PHE A 57 6.43 -8.23 14.87
N VAL A 58 6.65 -7.32 13.92
CA VAL A 58 7.04 -5.94 14.19
C VAL A 58 6.00 -5.02 13.56
N PRO A 59 5.03 -4.53 14.33
CA PRO A 59 3.98 -3.68 13.80
C PRO A 59 4.53 -2.41 13.15
N ARG A 60 3.88 -1.94 12.11
CA ARG A 60 4.01 -0.54 11.67
C ARG A 60 3.44 0.34 12.79
N ASN A 61 4.08 1.47 13.05
CA ASN A 61 3.42 2.50 13.84
C ASN A 61 2.44 3.29 12.95
N ASP A 62 1.56 4.09 13.57
CA ASP A 62 0.58 4.91 12.86
C ASP A 62 1.21 5.91 11.86
N SER A 63 2.53 6.14 11.97
CA SER A 63 3.32 6.96 11.05
C SER A 63 4.03 6.14 9.96
N GLY A 64 3.85 4.82 9.92
CA GLY A 64 4.48 3.92 8.96
C GLY A 64 5.97 3.60 9.25
N GLY A 65 6.57 4.14 10.32
CA GLY A 65 8.01 4.08 10.55
C GLY A 65 8.54 2.94 11.44
N GLY A 66 7.71 2.32 12.28
CA GLY A 66 8.20 1.41 13.33
C GLY A 66 9.01 0.23 12.81
N TYR A 67 8.54 -0.46 11.79
CA TYR A 67 9.26 -1.56 11.16
C TYR A 67 10.52 -1.09 10.42
N SER A 68 10.39 -0.07 9.57
CA SER A 68 11.51 0.49 8.80
C SER A 68 12.58 1.07 9.71
N ASP A 69 12.21 1.71 10.81
CA ASP A 69 13.14 2.22 11.81
C ASP A 69 13.94 1.09 12.48
N LYS A 70 13.28 -0.04 12.80
CA LYS A 70 13.96 -1.22 13.34
C LYS A 70 14.94 -1.80 12.32
N VAL A 71 14.54 -1.97 11.06
CA VAL A 71 15.42 -2.45 10.00
C VAL A 71 16.64 -1.53 9.87
N ASN A 72 16.44 -0.22 9.74
CA ASN A 72 17.51 0.75 9.60
C ASN A 72 18.47 0.76 10.79
N ALA A 73 17.97 0.68 12.02
CA ALA A 73 18.80 0.60 13.21
C ALA A 73 19.61 -0.71 13.24
N SER A 74 19.03 -1.81 12.79
CA SER A 74 19.68 -3.13 12.76
C SER A 74 20.74 -3.24 11.66
N VAL A 75 20.56 -2.56 10.53
CA VAL A 75 21.63 -2.40 9.51
C VAL A 75 22.90 -1.84 10.14
N MET A 76 22.78 -0.78 10.95
CA MET A 76 23.90 -0.15 11.62
C MET A 76 24.53 -1.02 12.70
N ALA A 77 23.74 -1.87 13.36
CA ALA A 77 24.18 -2.75 14.43
C ALA A 77 24.70 -4.11 13.93
N GLY A 78 24.42 -4.49 12.69
CA GLY A 78 24.75 -5.80 12.12
C GLY A 78 23.85 -6.93 12.65
N GLY A 79 22.59 -6.61 12.97
CA GLY A 79 21.59 -7.55 13.55
C GLY A 79 20.34 -7.70 12.71
N LEU A 80 20.48 -7.76 11.37
CA LEU A 80 19.35 -8.07 10.48
C LEU A 80 18.97 -9.56 10.60
N PRO A 81 17.69 -9.90 10.38
CA PRO A 81 17.22 -11.28 10.30
C PRO A 81 17.68 -11.94 8.99
N ASP A 82 17.48 -13.25 8.87
CA ASP A 82 17.77 -13.99 7.64
C ASP A 82 16.74 -13.69 6.55
N VAL A 83 15.49 -13.48 6.94
CA VAL A 83 14.39 -13.11 6.05
C VAL A 83 13.63 -11.91 6.64
N LEU A 84 13.27 -10.96 5.81
CA LEU A 84 12.46 -9.83 6.22
C LEU A 84 11.42 -9.47 5.16
N THR A 85 10.26 -9.01 5.57
CA THR A 85 9.32 -8.37 4.64
C THR A 85 9.83 -6.98 4.26
N VAL A 86 9.59 -6.58 3.04
CA VAL A 86 10.00 -5.27 2.53
C VAL A 86 8.91 -4.70 1.64
N ASP A 87 8.62 -3.43 1.81
CA ASP A 87 7.71 -2.72 0.91
C ASP A 87 8.38 -2.44 -0.43
N GLY A 88 7.65 -2.61 -1.53
CA GLY A 88 8.16 -2.46 -2.88
C GLY A 88 9.05 -1.23 -3.12
N PRO A 89 8.66 -0.02 -2.68
CA PRO A 89 9.48 1.18 -2.84
C PRO A 89 10.87 1.11 -2.22
N ASN A 90 11.08 0.24 -1.24
CA ASN A 90 12.36 0.12 -0.53
C ASN A 90 13.31 -0.91 -1.15
N ILE A 91 12.83 -1.81 -2.03
CA ILE A 91 13.61 -2.92 -2.57
C ILE A 91 14.89 -2.44 -3.25
N SER A 92 14.80 -1.48 -4.18
CA SER A 92 15.95 -0.95 -4.90
C SER A 92 17.00 -0.32 -3.99
N ALA A 93 16.56 0.44 -2.97
CA ALA A 93 17.44 1.06 -2.00
C ALA A 93 18.12 0.01 -1.11
N TYR A 94 17.39 -1.00 -0.68
CA TYR A 94 17.93 -2.08 0.16
C TYR A 94 18.91 -2.97 -0.61
N ALA A 95 18.62 -3.29 -1.88
CA ALA A 95 19.54 -4.00 -2.76
C ALA A 95 20.84 -3.20 -2.99
N ALA A 96 20.72 -1.91 -3.35
CA ALA A 96 21.88 -1.04 -3.61
C ALA A 96 22.79 -0.85 -2.38
N ASN A 97 22.23 -0.88 -1.18
CA ASN A 97 22.95 -0.74 0.07
C ASN A 97 23.39 -2.10 0.68
N GLY A 98 23.12 -3.23 0.01
CA GLY A 98 23.48 -4.56 0.48
C GLY A 98 22.76 -5.00 1.75
N ILE A 99 21.57 -4.45 2.00
CA ILE A 99 20.68 -4.82 3.12
C ILE A 99 20.01 -6.16 2.80
N ILE A 100 19.58 -6.34 1.54
CA ILE A 100 19.07 -7.58 0.99
C ILE A 100 20.02 -8.11 -0.08
N GLN A 101 19.99 -9.42 -0.30
CA GLN A 101 20.84 -10.12 -1.27
C GLN A 101 19.99 -10.68 -2.39
N PRO A 102 20.58 -10.92 -3.59
CA PRO A 102 19.87 -11.59 -4.66
C PRO A 102 19.34 -12.96 -4.21
N LEU A 103 18.11 -13.26 -4.59
CA LEU A 103 17.51 -14.56 -4.43
C LEU A 103 18.08 -15.53 -5.48
N ALA A 104 17.87 -16.83 -5.30
CA ALA A 104 18.14 -17.82 -6.34
C ALA A 104 17.26 -17.54 -7.57
N GLU A 105 17.77 -17.85 -8.75
CA GLU A 105 16.98 -17.78 -9.97
C GLU A 105 15.78 -18.73 -9.86
N LEU A 106 14.60 -18.23 -10.22
CA LEU A 106 13.40 -19.04 -10.35
C LEU A 106 13.45 -19.84 -11.66
N THR A 107 12.89 -21.02 -11.65
CA THR A 107 12.57 -21.73 -12.88
C THR A 107 11.39 -21.04 -13.59
N GLU A 108 11.21 -21.27 -14.89
CA GLU A 108 10.05 -20.74 -15.65
C GLU A 108 8.70 -21.17 -15.02
N GLU A 109 8.64 -22.35 -14.42
CA GLU A 109 7.44 -22.86 -13.75
C GLU A 109 7.17 -22.07 -12.47
N GLU A 110 8.17 -21.85 -11.61
CA GLU A 110 8.06 -21.06 -10.39
C GLU A 110 7.71 -19.60 -10.69
N GLU A 111 8.36 -18.99 -11.69
CA GLU A 111 8.07 -17.60 -12.07
C GLU A 111 6.64 -17.43 -12.57
N SER A 112 6.10 -18.43 -13.28
CA SER A 112 4.73 -18.39 -13.80
C SER A 112 3.63 -18.41 -12.73
N GLU A 113 3.96 -18.72 -11.47
CA GLU A 113 3.06 -18.70 -10.33
C GLU A 113 2.85 -17.27 -9.77
N TYR A 114 3.71 -16.32 -10.18
CA TYR A 114 3.64 -14.92 -9.74
C TYR A 114 3.05 -14.00 -10.82
N LEU A 115 2.45 -12.90 -10.39
CA LEU A 115 2.08 -11.83 -11.30
C LEU A 115 3.36 -11.19 -11.87
N PRO A 116 3.38 -10.82 -13.17
CA PRO A 116 4.55 -10.15 -13.76
C PRO A 116 5.00 -8.90 -13.00
N SER A 117 4.07 -8.11 -12.48
CA SER A 117 4.32 -6.92 -11.66
C SER A 117 5.12 -7.23 -10.38
N ILE A 118 4.87 -8.38 -9.74
CA ILE A 118 5.60 -8.83 -8.55
C ILE A 118 7.05 -9.16 -8.90
N ILE A 119 7.27 -9.86 -10.01
CA ILE A 119 8.63 -10.17 -10.48
C ILE A 119 9.38 -8.90 -10.87
N GLU A 120 8.73 -8.00 -11.61
CA GLU A 120 9.31 -6.72 -12.01
C GLU A 120 9.68 -5.87 -10.79
N GLN A 121 8.77 -5.71 -9.82
CA GLN A 121 9.00 -4.95 -8.60
C GLN A 121 10.14 -5.53 -7.76
N GLY A 122 10.25 -6.87 -7.71
CA GLY A 122 11.31 -7.57 -6.97
C GLY A 122 12.68 -7.57 -7.65
N THR A 123 12.75 -7.14 -8.92
CA THR A 123 13.97 -7.21 -9.75
C THR A 123 14.70 -5.87 -9.78
N VAL A 124 15.99 -5.89 -9.48
CA VAL A 124 16.89 -4.73 -9.53
C VAL A 124 18.11 -5.08 -10.36
N ASN A 125 18.39 -4.33 -11.42
CA ASN A 125 19.51 -4.58 -12.34
C ASN A 125 19.56 -6.04 -12.83
N ASP A 126 18.46 -6.55 -13.35
CA ASP A 126 18.30 -7.91 -13.85
C ASP A 126 18.52 -9.04 -12.82
N GLN A 127 18.47 -8.73 -11.54
CA GLN A 127 18.57 -9.70 -10.44
C GLN A 127 17.33 -9.62 -9.54
N LEU A 128 16.76 -10.75 -9.19
CA LEU A 128 15.64 -10.86 -8.26
C LEU A 128 16.15 -10.75 -6.82
N TYR A 129 15.59 -9.82 -6.05
CA TYR A 129 15.92 -9.58 -4.63
C TYR A 129 14.77 -9.84 -3.69
N ALA A 130 13.53 -9.78 -4.18
CA ALA A 130 12.35 -9.99 -3.39
C ALA A 130 11.25 -10.67 -4.20
N LEU A 131 10.38 -11.40 -3.49
CA LEU A 131 9.15 -11.96 -4.04
C LEU A 131 7.99 -11.41 -3.23
N GLY A 132 7.05 -10.73 -3.89
CA GLY A 132 5.89 -10.17 -3.23
C GLY A 132 4.93 -11.26 -2.78
N VAL A 133 4.56 -11.23 -1.50
CA VAL A 133 3.55 -12.12 -0.92
C VAL A 133 2.14 -11.58 -1.11
N MET A 134 2.02 -10.29 -1.36
CA MET A 134 0.76 -9.62 -1.72
C MET A 134 1.05 -8.38 -2.56
N GLU A 135 0.07 -7.98 -3.34
CA GLU A 135 0.05 -6.73 -4.07
C GLU A 135 -1.21 -5.96 -3.66
N SER A 136 -1.11 -4.67 -3.52
CA SER A 136 -2.25 -3.82 -3.17
C SER A 136 -2.38 -2.64 -4.12
N SER A 137 -3.58 -2.11 -4.21
CA SER A 137 -3.89 -0.92 -5.02
C SER A 137 -4.72 0.06 -4.22
N VAL A 138 -4.66 1.33 -4.58
CA VAL A 138 -5.59 2.33 -4.07
C VAL A 138 -6.89 2.22 -4.85
N GLY A 139 -8.02 2.15 -4.13
CA GLY A 139 -9.36 2.16 -4.69
C GLY A 139 -10.02 3.52 -4.51
N PHE A 140 -10.94 3.83 -5.41
CA PHE A 140 -11.84 4.96 -5.27
C PHE A 140 -13.22 4.43 -4.84
N TYR A 141 -13.53 4.62 -3.57
CA TYR A 141 -14.74 4.11 -2.93
C TYR A 141 -15.79 5.19 -2.79
N TYR A 142 -17.07 4.78 -2.79
CA TYR A 142 -18.17 5.69 -2.53
C TYR A 142 -19.29 5.03 -1.72
N ASN A 143 -20.02 5.84 -0.97
CA ASN A 143 -21.22 5.42 -0.27
C ASN A 143 -22.43 5.55 -1.21
N LYS A 144 -22.97 4.41 -1.67
CA LYS A 144 -24.08 4.37 -2.63
C LYS A 144 -25.30 5.13 -2.17
N ASP A 145 -25.61 5.08 -0.87
CA ASP A 145 -26.83 5.71 -0.34
C ASP A 145 -26.71 7.24 -0.38
N ILE A 146 -25.50 7.79 -0.11
CA ILE A 146 -25.25 9.24 -0.20
C ILE A 146 -25.28 9.70 -1.67
N ILE A 147 -24.68 8.93 -2.56
CA ILE A 147 -24.63 9.25 -3.99
C ILE A 147 -26.04 9.18 -4.61
N GLU A 148 -26.85 8.19 -4.22
CA GLU A 148 -28.26 8.10 -4.64
C GLU A 148 -29.11 9.26 -4.07
N GLU A 149 -28.89 9.62 -2.78
CA GLU A 149 -29.56 10.78 -2.14
C GLU A 149 -29.26 12.09 -2.87
N ALA A 150 -28.01 12.27 -3.32
CA ALA A 150 -27.57 13.44 -4.09
C ALA A 150 -28.02 13.39 -5.56
N GLY A 151 -28.43 12.24 -6.07
CA GLY A 151 -28.82 12.06 -7.48
C GLY A 151 -27.65 12.06 -8.46
N ILE A 152 -26.44 11.72 -7.98
CA ILE A 152 -25.22 11.67 -8.77
C ILE A 152 -25.12 10.29 -9.46
N GLU A 153 -24.72 10.29 -10.72
CA GLU A 153 -24.47 9.07 -11.50
C GLU A 153 -22.96 8.80 -11.49
N ILE A 154 -22.56 7.60 -11.04
CA ILE A 154 -21.17 7.15 -11.10
C ILE A 154 -20.79 6.82 -12.54
N PRO A 155 -19.64 7.28 -13.05
CA PRO A 155 -19.25 7.09 -14.43
C PRO A 155 -18.82 5.64 -14.70
N ASP A 156 -18.79 5.27 -15.97
CA ASP A 156 -18.19 4.03 -16.43
C ASP A 156 -16.66 4.14 -16.51
N ALA A 157 -15.96 3.01 -16.49
CA ALA A 157 -14.49 2.99 -16.60
C ALA A 157 -13.96 3.51 -17.93
N ASP A 158 -14.75 3.40 -19.00
CA ASP A 158 -14.39 3.89 -20.34
C ASP A 158 -14.63 5.40 -20.51
N ASP A 159 -15.35 6.04 -19.58
CA ASP A 159 -15.67 7.48 -19.59
C ASP A 159 -15.65 8.02 -18.16
N PRO A 160 -14.50 7.96 -17.46
CA PRO A 160 -14.37 8.41 -16.08
C PRO A 160 -14.52 9.92 -15.96
N TRP A 161 -14.88 10.41 -14.77
CA TRP A 161 -14.88 11.83 -14.51
C TRP A 161 -13.51 12.46 -14.73
N THR A 162 -13.48 13.64 -15.31
CA THR A 162 -12.28 14.51 -15.20
C THR A 162 -12.15 15.08 -13.80
N TRP A 163 -10.98 15.57 -13.43
CA TRP A 163 -10.78 16.22 -12.14
C TRP A 163 -11.67 17.43 -11.94
N SER A 164 -11.89 18.24 -13.00
CA SER A 164 -12.81 19.36 -12.94
C SER A 164 -14.25 18.92 -12.69
N GLU A 165 -14.73 17.88 -13.35
CA GLU A 165 -16.05 17.32 -13.10
C GLU A 165 -16.17 16.75 -11.68
N PHE A 166 -15.13 16.10 -11.19
CA PHE A 166 -15.12 15.57 -9.81
C PHE A 166 -15.15 16.70 -8.77
N LEU A 167 -14.41 17.82 -8.99
CA LEU A 167 -14.50 18.99 -8.12
C LEU A 167 -15.92 19.60 -8.12
N ASP A 168 -16.60 19.67 -9.25
CA ASP A 168 -17.98 20.13 -9.34
C ASP A 168 -18.93 19.22 -8.53
N ILE A 169 -18.69 17.91 -8.54
CA ILE A 169 -19.45 16.93 -7.73
C ILE A 169 -19.16 17.11 -6.24
N LEU A 170 -17.92 17.34 -5.84
CA LEU A 170 -17.59 17.63 -4.44
C LEU A 170 -18.27 18.92 -3.94
N GLU A 171 -18.34 19.95 -4.76
CA GLU A 171 -19.08 21.18 -4.47
C GLU A 171 -20.58 20.90 -4.28
N GLU A 172 -21.18 20.11 -5.18
CA GLU A 172 -22.60 19.72 -5.09
C GLU A 172 -22.90 18.94 -3.80
N LEU A 173 -21.99 18.07 -3.37
CA LEU A 173 -22.13 17.25 -2.16
C LEU A 173 -21.91 18.00 -0.87
N LYS A 174 -21.18 19.11 -0.88
CA LYS A 174 -20.78 19.84 0.33
C LYS A 174 -21.95 20.20 1.24
N PRO A 175 -23.07 20.78 0.76
CA PRO A 175 -24.21 21.11 1.64
C PRO A 175 -24.82 19.87 2.34
N LEU A 176 -24.93 18.74 1.63
CA LEU A 176 -25.44 17.49 2.18
C LEU A 176 -24.50 16.94 3.25
N MET A 177 -23.20 17.03 3.02
CA MET A 177 -22.20 16.52 3.96
C MET A 177 -22.05 17.46 5.18
N ASP A 178 -22.23 18.76 5.03
CA ASP A 178 -22.29 19.72 6.14
C ASP A 178 -23.44 19.39 7.10
N GLU A 179 -24.61 19.01 6.57
CA GLU A 179 -25.76 18.56 7.40
C GLU A 179 -25.44 17.27 8.17
N LYS A 180 -24.57 16.42 7.64
CA LYS A 180 -24.10 15.19 8.28
C LYS A 180 -22.88 15.40 9.20
N ASN A 181 -22.39 16.62 9.34
CA ASN A 181 -21.14 16.98 10.03
C ASN A 181 -19.94 16.19 9.45
N GLY A 182 -19.86 16.14 8.14
CA GLY A 182 -18.87 15.39 7.37
C GLY A 182 -18.25 16.21 6.26
N TYR A 183 -17.62 15.53 5.33
CA TYR A 183 -16.94 16.08 4.17
C TYR A 183 -17.33 15.29 2.91
N PRO A 184 -17.34 15.91 1.72
CA PRO A 184 -17.54 15.16 0.47
C PRO A 184 -16.54 14.03 0.26
N LEU A 185 -15.27 14.26 0.64
CA LEU A 185 -14.18 13.32 0.43
C LEU A 185 -13.47 12.99 1.76
N ASP A 186 -13.26 11.70 2.01
CA ASP A 186 -12.37 11.17 3.02
C ASP A 186 -11.04 10.79 2.36
N MET A 187 -10.03 11.56 2.63
CA MET A 187 -8.67 11.31 2.18
C MET A 187 -7.70 11.87 3.20
N THR A 188 -6.64 11.14 3.47
CA THR A 188 -5.56 11.63 4.32
C THR A 188 -4.29 11.79 3.50
N PHE A 189 -3.48 12.79 3.86
CA PHE A 189 -2.13 12.93 3.33
C PHE A 189 -1.15 12.31 4.32
N PRO A 190 -0.84 11.01 4.20
CA PRO A 190 0.11 10.38 5.08
C PRO A 190 1.51 10.96 4.83
N VAL A 191 2.42 10.74 5.78
CA VAL A 191 3.83 11.14 5.66
C VAL A 191 4.71 9.95 5.32
N GLY A 192 5.88 10.20 4.76
CA GLY A 192 6.82 9.14 4.39
C GLY A 192 6.45 8.44 3.09
N GLU A 193 6.76 7.16 2.97
CA GLU A 193 6.55 6.38 1.74
C GLU A 193 5.07 6.22 1.38
N THR A 194 4.18 6.13 2.35
CA THR A 194 2.74 6.06 2.15
C THR A 194 2.18 7.25 1.37
N SER A 195 2.85 8.41 1.41
CA SER A 195 2.45 9.57 0.61
C SER A 195 2.44 9.26 -0.88
N ILE A 196 3.47 8.56 -1.37
CA ILE A 196 3.56 8.22 -2.80
C ILE A 196 2.52 7.19 -3.20
N TYR A 197 2.20 6.24 -2.32
CA TYR A 197 1.18 5.23 -2.56
C TYR A 197 -0.19 5.86 -2.87
N TYR A 198 -0.61 6.86 -2.10
CA TYR A 198 -1.88 7.55 -2.32
C TYR A 198 -1.82 8.62 -3.42
N PHE A 199 -0.66 9.20 -3.66
CA PHE A 199 -0.50 10.32 -4.58
C PHE A 199 -0.22 9.88 -6.02
N ALA A 200 0.56 8.83 -6.22
CA ALA A 200 0.98 8.37 -7.54
C ALA A 200 -0.20 8.12 -8.52
N PRO A 201 -1.32 7.48 -8.12
CA PRO A 201 -2.45 7.28 -9.01
C PRO A 201 -3.01 8.56 -9.63
N PHE A 202 -2.98 9.67 -8.89
CA PHE A 202 -3.43 10.97 -9.42
C PHE A 202 -2.45 11.54 -10.45
N VAL A 203 -1.14 11.39 -10.22
CA VAL A 203 -0.13 11.81 -11.19
C VAL A 203 -0.30 11.02 -12.48
N TRP A 204 -0.41 9.71 -12.38
CA TRP A 204 -0.56 8.82 -13.54
C TRP A 204 -1.88 9.03 -14.27
N SER A 205 -3.00 9.15 -13.57
CA SER A 205 -4.31 9.43 -14.18
C SER A 205 -4.38 10.81 -14.84
N GLY A 206 -3.49 11.72 -14.46
CA GLY A 206 -3.28 13.01 -15.12
C GLY A 206 -2.30 12.96 -16.28
N GLY A 207 -1.78 11.77 -16.65
CA GLY A 207 -0.80 11.61 -17.72
C GLY A 207 0.62 12.04 -17.34
N GLY A 208 0.90 12.18 -16.04
CA GLY A 208 2.23 12.46 -15.50
C GLY A 208 2.99 11.19 -15.16
N GLU A 209 4.27 11.36 -14.86
CA GLU A 209 5.17 10.32 -14.40
C GLU A 209 5.95 10.83 -13.18
N LEU A 210 6.36 9.93 -12.30
CA LEU A 210 7.12 10.29 -11.11
C LEU A 210 8.63 10.25 -11.36
N VAL A 211 9.06 9.34 -12.22
CA VAL A 211 10.46 9.05 -12.51
C VAL A 211 10.58 8.55 -13.96
N SER A 212 11.75 8.68 -14.56
CA SER A 212 12.04 8.11 -15.89
C SER A 212 11.95 6.58 -15.88
N ASP A 213 11.73 5.96 -17.07
CA ASP A 213 11.61 4.51 -17.24
C ASP A 213 12.81 3.72 -16.69
N ASP A 214 14.00 4.32 -16.69
CA ASP A 214 15.21 3.71 -16.10
C ASP A 214 15.36 3.93 -14.59
N GLY A 215 14.41 4.63 -13.96
CA GLY A 215 14.42 4.91 -12.52
C GLY A 215 15.47 5.91 -12.04
N LEU A 216 16.21 6.58 -12.94
CA LEU A 216 17.39 7.36 -12.58
C LEU A 216 17.17 8.88 -12.57
N THR A 217 16.06 9.37 -13.12
CA THR A 217 15.81 10.79 -13.30
C THR A 217 14.40 11.16 -12.85
N VAL A 218 14.29 12.15 -11.98
CA VAL A 218 13.01 12.75 -11.53
C VAL A 218 12.75 14.11 -12.17
N ASP A 219 13.79 14.78 -12.69
CA ASP A 219 13.68 16.08 -13.34
C ASP A 219 13.01 15.94 -14.70
N GLY A 220 11.94 16.71 -14.91
CA GLY A 220 11.07 16.60 -16.08
C GLY A 220 9.92 15.60 -15.95
N TYR A 221 9.94 14.78 -14.89
CA TYR A 221 8.90 13.80 -14.54
C TYR A 221 8.11 14.29 -13.32
N PHE A 222 8.70 14.18 -12.13
CA PHE A 222 8.05 14.61 -10.89
C PHE A 222 7.70 16.11 -10.87
N ASN A 223 8.45 16.95 -11.54
CA ASN A 223 8.21 18.38 -11.69
C ASN A 223 7.55 18.76 -13.04
N SER A 224 6.86 17.81 -13.68
CA SER A 224 6.12 18.05 -14.92
C SER A 224 4.87 18.92 -14.69
N ASP A 225 4.33 19.48 -15.78
CA ASP A 225 3.07 20.23 -15.72
C ASP A 225 1.90 19.33 -15.26
N GLN A 226 1.92 18.05 -15.61
CA GLN A 226 0.91 17.06 -15.20
C GLN A 226 0.96 16.79 -13.70
N THR A 227 2.15 16.60 -13.15
CA THR A 227 2.31 16.47 -11.70
C THR A 227 1.90 17.74 -10.96
N ALA A 228 2.22 18.91 -11.52
CA ALA A 228 1.78 20.19 -10.99
C ALA A 228 0.25 20.32 -11.00
N ALA A 229 -0.43 19.82 -12.05
CA ALA A 229 -1.89 19.79 -12.13
C ALA A 229 -2.51 18.87 -11.06
N ALA A 230 -1.90 17.70 -10.80
CA ALA A 230 -2.32 16.83 -9.70
C ALA A 230 -2.20 17.52 -8.34
N MET A 231 -1.10 18.26 -8.10
CA MET A 231 -0.93 19.06 -6.88
C MET A 231 -1.96 20.20 -6.77
N GLU A 232 -2.31 20.81 -7.88
CA GLU A 232 -3.34 21.86 -7.91
C GLU A 232 -4.72 21.31 -7.58
N PHE A 233 -5.06 20.10 -8.06
CA PHE A 233 -6.28 19.39 -7.66
C PHE A 233 -6.34 19.21 -6.14
N PHE A 234 -5.29 18.65 -5.52
CA PHE A 234 -5.25 18.48 -4.06
C PHE A 234 -5.32 19.80 -3.30
N ARG A 235 -4.64 20.83 -3.79
CA ARG A 235 -4.72 22.17 -3.19
C ARG A 235 -6.16 22.68 -3.19
N THR A 236 -6.87 22.52 -4.29
CA THR A 236 -8.27 22.94 -4.41
C THR A 236 -9.17 22.15 -3.47
N VAL A 237 -8.99 20.82 -3.38
CA VAL A 237 -9.78 19.96 -2.47
C VAL A 237 -9.64 20.43 -1.00
N VAL A 238 -8.44 20.86 -0.60
CA VAL A 238 -8.18 21.36 0.77
C VAL A 238 -8.72 22.79 0.94
N GLU A 239 -8.41 23.71 0.00
CA GLU A 239 -8.79 25.13 0.11
C GLU A 239 -10.31 25.34 0.10
N GLU A 240 -11.05 24.52 -0.66
CA GLU A 240 -12.52 24.56 -0.73
C GLU A 240 -13.19 23.72 0.37
N GLU A 241 -12.40 23.15 1.28
CA GLU A 241 -12.88 22.33 2.40
C GLU A 241 -13.72 21.12 1.96
N TYR A 242 -13.36 20.46 0.83
CA TYR A 242 -14.00 19.22 0.42
C TYR A 242 -13.52 18.02 1.21
N MET A 243 -12.39 18.14 1.89
CA MET A 243 -11.86 17.17 2.84
C MET A 243 -11.37 17.86 4.11
N SER A 244 -11.17 17.09 5.16
CA SER A 244 -10.57 17.59 6.41
C SER A 244 -9.05 17.74 6.26
N GLU A 245 -8.47 18.85 6.74
CA GLU A 245 -7.02 19.01 6.82
C GLU A 245 -6.35 18.02 7.79
N ALA A 246 -7.08 17.58 8.80
CA ALA A 246 -6.62 16.61 9.78
C ALA A 246 -7.39 15.30 9.63
N PRO A 247 -6.75 14.14 9.81
CA PRO A 247 -7.44 12.85 9.80
C PRO A 247 -8.61 12.83 10.78
N ILE A 248 -9.75 12.31 10.34
CA ILE A 248 -10.92 12.06 11.18
C ILE A 248 -11.17 10.55 11.15
N ASP A 249 -11.06 9.93 12.32
CA ASP A 249 -11.24 8.48 12.43
C ASP A 249 -12.62 8.06 11.92
N HIS A 250 -12.62 7.07 11.03
CA HIS A 250 -13.82 6.45 10.49
C HIS A 250 -14.82 7.44 9.87
N LEU A 251 -14.34 8.47 9.16
CA LEU A 251 -15.20 9.48 8.56
C LEU A 251 -16.14 8.86 7.53
N PHE A 252 -15.60 8.09 6.59
CA PHE A 252 -16.36 7.39 5.56
C PHE A 252 -17.23 6.28 6.15
N GLU A 253 -16.66 5.44 7.00
CA GLU A 253 -17.31 4.28 7.60
C GLU A 253 -18.45 4.66 8.56
N SER A 254 -18.47 5.89 9.05
CA SER A 254 -19.59 6.45 9.82
C SER A 254 -20.67 7.12 8.98
N GLY A 255 -20.58 7.04 7.63
CA GLY A 255 -21.52 7.68 6.71
C GLY A 255 -21.41 9.21 6.65
N ARG A 256 -20.25 9.76 7.03
CA ARG A 256 -19.96 11.20 7.02
C ARG A 256 -19.02 11.64 5.91
N ALA A 257 -18.72 10.74 4.96
CA ALA A 257 -18.10 11.08 3.69
C ALA A 257 -18.80 10.35 2.56
N ALA A 258 -18.89 11.00 1.40
CA ALA A 258 -19.49 10.43 0.20
C ALA A 258 -18.49 9.54 -0.55
N PHE A 259 -17.23 9.98 -0.62
CA PHE A 259 -16.15 9.31 -1.29
C PHE A 259 -14.97 9.06 -0.36
N LYS A 260 -14.16 8.03 -0.70
CA LYS A 260 -12.91 7.71 0.00
C LYS A 260 -11.86 7.18 -1.00
N PHE A 261 -10.64 7.67 -0.90
CA PHE A 261 -9.47 7.03 -1.50
C PHE A 261 -8.72 6.26 -0.42
N ASP A 262 -8.62 4.94 -0.59
CA ASP A 262 -7.92 4.09 0.38
C ASP A 262 -7.42 2.81 -0.31
N GLY A 263 -6.60 2.02 0.39
CA GLY A 263 -6.13 0.74 -0.10
C GLY A 263 -7.23 -0.32 -0.20
N ALA A 264 -6.93 -1.42 -0.86
CA ALA A 264 -7.86 -2.51 -1.08
C ALA A 264 -8.40 -3.15 0.22
N TRP A 265 -7.70 -2.98 1.35
CA TRP A 265 -8.14 -3.42 2.69
C TRP A 265 -9.44 -2.77 3.14
N GLU A 266 -9.80 -1.59 2.60
CA GLU A 266 -11.04 -0.90 2.95
C GLU A 266 -12.29 -1.75 2.66
N VAL A 267 -12.25 -2.55 1.60
CA VAL A 267 -13.35 -3.47 1.27
C VAL A 267 -13.62 -4.42 2.43
N ASN A 268 -12.58 -5.07 2.97
CA ASN A 268 -12.72 -5.98 4.11
C ASN A 268 -13.15 -5.22 5.38
N THR A 269 -12.57 -4.05 5.63
CA THR A 269 -12.90 -3.19 6.78
C THR A 269 -14.39 -2.87 6.79
N VAL A 270 -14.94 -2.42 5.66
CA VAL A 270 -16.36 -2.07 5.56
C VAL A 270 -17.22 -3.31 5.73
N TYR A 271 -16.96 -4.39 5.01
CA TYR A 271 -17.82 -5.58 5.08
C TYR A 271 -17.83 -6.26 6.44
N THR A 272 -16.73 -6.22 7.18
CA THR A 272 -16.60 -6.88 8.48
C THR A 272 -17.02 -6.01 9.65
N SER A 273 -16.68 -4.72 9.63
CA SER A 273 -16.84 -3.82 10.77
C SER A 273 -17.95 -2.77 10.60
N TYR A 274 -18.31 -2.44 9.36
CA TYR A 274 -19.32 -1.40 9.04
C TYR A 274 -20.34 -1.88 8.01
N PRO A 275 -21.05 -2.97 8.27
CA PRO A 275 -21.94 -3.61 7.30
C PRO A 275 -23.15 -2.76 6.88
N ASP A 276 -23.41 -1.66 7.57
CA ASP A 276 -24.47 -0.69 7.23
C ASP A 276 -24.04 0.28 6.11
N ILE A 277 -22.76 0.32 5.74
CA ILE A 277 -22.28 1.12 4.62
C ILE A 277 -22.47 0.37 3.31
N ASN A 278 -23.26 0.96 2.43
CA ASN A 278 -23.49 0.43 1.08
C ASN A 278 -22.34 0.85 0.16
N LEU A 279 -21.26 0.04 0.19
CA LEU A 279 -20.00 0.33 -0.50
C LEU A 279 -20.14 0.18 -2.01
N GLY A 280 -19.64 1.16 -2.76
CA GLY A 280 -19.38 1.10 -4.18
C GLY A 280 -17.92 1.38 -4.50
N VAL A 281 -17.49 1.00 -5.71
CA VAL A 281 -16.17 1.31 -6.26
C VAL A 281 -16.39 2.05 -7.58
N ALA A 282 -15.73 3.17 -7.75
CA ALA A 282 -15.77 3.99 -8.95
C ALA A 282 -14.43 3.92 -9.69
N PRO A 283 -14.40 4.18 -11.00
CA PRO A 283 -13.16 4.40 -11.72
C PRO A 283 -12.45 5.64 -11.18
N TYR A 284 -11.12 5.63 -11.20
CA TYR A 284 -10.33 6.82 -10.86
C TYR A 284 -10.65 7.95 -11.83
N GLY A 285 -10.71 9.17 -11.31
CA GLY A 285 -10.79 10.37 -12.14
C GLY A 285 -9.51 10.58 -12.96
N VAL A 286 -9.61 11.29 -14.06
CA VAL A 286 -8.51 11.56 -14.99
C VAL A 286 -8.26 13.06 -15.11
N GLY A 287 -7.06 13.42 -15.56
CA GLY A 287 -6.74 14.82 -15.87
C GLY A 287 -7.67 15.40 -16.95
N ASP A 288 -7.91 16.70 -16.91
CA ASP A 288 -8.84 17.36 -17.87
C ASP A 288 -8.39 17.24 -19.35
N ASP A 289 -7.11 16.99 -19.58
CA ASP A 289 -6.52 16.76 -20.91
C ASP A 289 -6.36 15.25 -21.23
N TRP A 290 -7.14 14.38 -20.58
CA TRP A 290 -7.06 12.93 -20.75
C TRP A 290 -7.23 12.50 -22.21
N ASP A 291 -6.33 11.65 -22.68
CA ASP A 291 -6.28 11.20 -24.08
C ASP A 291 -6.85 9.78 -24.31
N GLY A 292 -7.52 9.21 -23.30
CA GLY A 292 -8.13 7.88 -23.36
C GLY A 292 -7.18 6.73 -22.98
N ARG A 293 -5.97 7.01 -22.46
CA ARG A 293 -5.12 5.97 -21.91
C ARG A 293 -5.60 5.59 -20.49
N THR A 294 -5.65 4.30 -20.23
CA THR A 294 -5.81 3.75 -18.88
C THR A 294 -4.44 3.51 -18.28
N TYR A 295 -4.23 3.92 -17.05
CA TYR A 295 -2.99 3.77 -16.29
C TYR A 295 -3.17 2.73 -15.17
#